data_ba29f435e899af5063b19f7c358d68a6
#
_entry.id   ba29f435e899af5063b19f7c358d68a6
#
_cell.length_a   1.000
_cell.length_b   1.000
_cell.length_c   1.000
_cell.angle_alpha   90.00
_cell.angle_beta   90.00
_cell.angle_gamma   90.00
#
_symmetry.space_group_name_H-M   'P 1'
#
loop_
_entity.id
_entity.type
_entity.pdbx_description
1 polymer ?
#
loop_
_entity_poly.entity_id
_entity_poly.type
_entity_poly.pdbx_seq_one_letter_code
_entity_poly.pdbx_strand_id
1 'polypeptide(L)'
;MQSVAVEKYIDWYKHPSKRIRPWFEISGPAGSGKTTLVKYIMKELGISDEAVAFMAYVGKATLALRLSGVNAKTIHSSIYDLVSKYVRDEDGHVITERGRPKVIQTFEKKIALPDAWKQLVIDEGGMVGDKIGTDLLSYGIPSLFLGDLKQLPPVMSKRMFLEHPDVELNEIMRQEKDSPIIYLSQLATHGIPIPYGTYGGGECRVIRHHEMTDEDVASADIVICGTNNMRDSINMYIRHNIQKIDTPYITPDDKLICRQNKWDMLLNDDIAMVNGLIGYVDNIYRETRSTAMMEIDFRPEFCKDEKFKRIPINHKYPFLPYTERRMSNPKYSGEKVLMEFGSCITCHLAQGSQYDTVLVYVENVSDSLYFRQWLYTAITRARKKLILVI
;
A
#
# COMPACT_ATOMS: atom_id res chain seq x y z
N MET A 1 4.97 17.38 -22.01
CA MET A 1 4.24 17.61 -20.73
C MET A 1 5.14 17.71 -19.51
N GLN A 2 6.20 16.91 -19.37
CA GLN A 2 7.11 17.04 -18.21
C GLN A 2 7.78 18.40 -18.08
N SER A 3 8.24 19.03 -19.18
CA SER A 3 8.81 20.39 -19.17
C SER A 3 7.81 21.43 -18.62
N VAL A 4 6.55 21.32 -19.04
CA VAL A 4 5.48 22.20 -18.55
C VAL A 4 5.23 22.00 -17.05
N ALA A 5 5.32 20.76 -16.57
CA ALA A 5 5.18 20.48 -15.13
C ALA A 5 6.32 21.11 -14.32
N VAL A 6 7.56 21.03 -14.83
CA VAL A 6 8.74 21.67 -14.22
C VAL A 6 8.55 23.18 -14.15
N GLU A 7 8.23 23.81 -15.27
CA GLU A 7 8.04 25.28 -15.36
C GLU A 7 6.96 25.77 -14.41
N LYS A 8 5.77 25.13 -14.44
CA LYS A 8 4.64 25.49 -13.55
C LYS A 8 4.99 25.33 -12.08
N TYR A 9 5.67 24.21 -11.72
CA TYR A 9 6.05 24.00 -10.33
C TYR A 9 7.08 25.01 -9.85
N ILE A 10 8.13 25.30 -10.65
CA ILE A 10 9.17 26.28 -10.33
C ILE A 10 8.56 27.67 -10.14
N ASP A 11 7.65 28.07 -11.04
CA ASP A 11 6.93 29.35 -10.92
C ASP A 11 6.11 29.40 -9.62
N TRP A 12 5.33 28.36 -9.34
CA TRP A 12 4.57 28.24 -8.10
C TRP A 12 5.47 28.31 -6.85
N TYR A 13 6.62 27.63 -6.87
CA TYR A 13 7.54 27.59 -5.73
C TYR A 13 8.19 28.94 -5.47
N LYS A 14 8.63 29.64 -6.54
CA LYS A 14 9.34 30.92 -6.44
C LYS A 14 8.44 32.12 -6.13
N HIS A 15 7.14 32.01 -6.33
CA HIS A 15 6.18 33.11 -6.14
C HIS A 15 5.12 32.80 -5.09
N PRO A 16 5.49 32.71 -3.78
CA PRO A 16 4.53 32.36 -2.72
C PRO A 16 3.29 33.24 -2.65
N SER A 17 3.44 34.55 -2.96
CA SER A 17 2.33 35.50 -2.95
C SER A 17 1.29 35.30 -4.05
N LYS A 18 1.62 34.55 -5.09
CA LYS A 18 0.71 34.21 -6.20
C LYS A 18 0.04 32.85 -6.04
N ARG A 19 0.37 32.08 -5.01
CA ARG A 19 -0.22 30.76 -4.79
C ARG A 19 -1.67 30.86 -4.43
N ILE A 20 -2.54 30.17 -5.16
CA ILE A 20 -3.96 30.01 -4.83
C ILE A 20 -4.13 29.10 -3.62
N ARG A 21 -3.24 28.11 -3.48
CA ARG A 21 -3.23 27.13 -2.39
C ARG A 21 -1.78 26.80 -1.98
N PRO A 22 -1.53 26.40 -0.70
CA PRO A 22 -0.17 26.17 -0.19
C PRO A 22 0.44 24.83 -0.66
N TRP A 23 -0.17 24.13 -1.61
CA TRP A 23 0.32 22.90 -2.18
C TRP A 23 0.19 22.87 -3.69
N PHE A 24 0.94 22.01 -4.34
CA PHE A 24 0.90 21.75 -5.76
C PHE A 24 0.62 20.27 -6.02
N GLU A 25 -0.06 19.95 -7.10
CA GLU A 25 -0.51 18.60 -7.42
C GLU A 25 -0.08 18.17 -8.82
N ILE A 26 0.56 16.99 -8.89
CA ILE A 26 0.89 16.34 -10.16
C ILE A 26 0.22 14.98 -10.20
N SER A 27 -0.73 14.80 -11.08
CA SER A 27 -1.38 13.52 -11.37
C SER A 27 -0.75 12.84 -12.58
N GLY A 28 -0.72 11.53 -12.58
CA GLY A 28 -0.29 10.75 -13.74
C GLY A 28 -0.24 9.26 -13.43
N PRO A 29 -0.35 8.40 -14.45
CA PRO A 29 -0.35 6.95 -14.27
C PRO A 29 0.97 6.44 -13.70
N ALA A 30 0.98 5.18 -13.24
CA ALA A 30 2.21 4.50 -12.88
C ALA A 30 3.17 4.48 -14.09
N GLY A 31 4.46 4.76 -13.85
CA GLY A 31 5.45 4.82 -14.94
C GLY A 31 5.48 6.13 -15.73
N SER A 32 4.69 7.15 -15.40
CA SER A 32 4.79 8.48 -16.03
C SER A 32 6.01 9.30 -15.59
N GLY A 33 6.86 8.74 -14.72
CA GLY A 33 8.10 9.38 -14.28
C GLY A 33 7.94 10.43 -13.19
N LYS A 34 6.84 10.45 -12.44
CA LYS A 34 6.57 11.44 -11.36
C LYS A 34 7.73 11.61 -10.39
N THR A 35 8.26 10.53 -9.82
CA THR A 35 9.35 10.58 -8.84
C THR A 35 10.66 11.10 -9.46
N THR A 36 10.95 10.71 -10.69
CA THR A 36 12.12 11.22 -11.44
C THR A 36 11.98 12.72 -11.71
N LEU A 37 10.77 13.13 -12.11
CA LEU A 37 10.46 14.54 -12.36
C LEU A 37 10.69 15.39 -11.10
N VAL A 38 10.26 14.91 -9.93
CA VAL A 38 10.50 15.62 -8.66
C VAL A 38 11.98 15.77 -8.36
N LYS A 39 12.80 14.73 -8.52
CA LYS A 39 14.26 14.82 -8.33
C LYS A 39 14.87 15.89 -9.24
N TYR A 40 14.42 15.94 -10.48
CA TYR A 40 14.87 16.98 -11.43
C TYR A 40 14.45 18.38 -10.97
N ILE A 41 13.20 18.57 -10.58
CA ILE A 41 12.66 19.85 -10.07
C ILE A 41 13.46 20.34 -8.86
N MET A 42 13.73 19.47 -7.88
CA MET A 42 14.48 19.84 -6.67
C MET A 42 15.91 20.28 -7.02
N LYS A 43 16.55 19.58 -7.97
CA LYS A 43 17.87 19.96 -8.48
C LYS A 43 17.86 21.34 -9.14
N GLU A 44 16.88 21.62 -9.98
CA GLU A 44 16.73 22.94 -10.65
C GLU A 44 16.46 24.08 -9.64
N LEU A 45 15.80 23.77 -8.53
CA LEU A 45 15.56 24.73 -7.43
C LEU A 45 16.76 24.87 -6.48
N GLY A 46 17.80 24.05 -6.61
CA GLY A 46 18.94 24.05 -5.71
C GLY A 46 18.59 23.55 -4.28
N ILE A 47 17.54 22.74 -4.14
CA ILE A 47 17.11 22.17 -2.87
C ILE A 47 17.86 20.87 -2.67
N SER A 48 18.62 20.76 -1.56
CA SER A 48 19.36 19.54 -1.25
C SER A 48 18.41 18.39 -0.84
N ASP A 49 18.87 17.15 -0.99
CA ASP A 49 18.08 15.96 -0.67
C ASP A 49 17.68 15.94 0.84
N GLU A 50 18.51 16.48 1.75
CA GLU A 50 18.20 16.57 3.18
C GLU A 50 17.10 17.59 3.48
N ALA A 51 16.93 18.58 2.60
CA ALA A 51 15.89 19.59 2.74
C ALA A 51 14.53 19.16 2.15
N VAL A 52 14.47 17.98 1.51
CA VAL A 52 13.25 17.41 0.95
C VAL A 52 12.78 16.24 1.81
N ALA A 53 11.60 16.35 2.37
CA ALA A 53 10.96 15.23 3.08
C ALA A 53 10.06 14.44 2.13
N PHE A 54 10.54 13.30 1.64
CA PHE A 54 9.71 12.36 0.89
C PHE A 54 8.86 11.51 1.82
N MET A 55 7.56 11.48 1.54
CA MET A 55 6.59 10.77 2.35
C MET A 55 5.64 9.96 1.47
N ALA A 56 5.11 8.86 2.02
CA ALA A 56 4.01 8.13 1.42
C ALA A 56 2.97 7.76 2.49
N TYR A 57 1.72 7.57 2.05
CA TYR A 57 0.63 7.25 2.97
C TYR A 57 0.78 5.87 3.61
N VAL A 58 1.20 4.86 2.84
CA VAL A 58 1.36 3.48 3.30
C VAL A 58 2.84 3.08 3.37
N GLY A 59 3.18 2.23 4.34
CA GLY A 59 4.55 1.75 4.53
C GLY A 59 5.14 1.05 3.30
N LYS A 60 4.31 0.32 2.57
CA LYS A 60 4.75 -0.37 1.35
C LYS A 60 5.15 0.58 0.21
N ALA A 61 4.43 1.68 0.03
CA ALA A 61 4.82 2.72 -0.93
C ALA A 61 6.13 3.42 -0.49
N THR A 62 6.28 3.67 0.80
CA THR A 62 7.54 4.18 1.38
C THR A 62 8.71 3.24 1.07
N LEU A 63 8.51 1.94 1.23
CA LEU A 63 9.52 0.94 0.92
C LEU A 63 9.89 0.95 -0.57
N ALA A 64 8.90 1.01 -1.46
CA ALA A 64 9.15 1.10 -2.90
C ALA A 64 10.00 2.34 -3.28
N LEU A 65 9.75 3.49 -2.64
CA LEU A 65 10.55 4.69 -2.78
C LEU A 65 11.99 4.48 -2.29
N ARG A 66 12.19 3.84 -1.12
CA ARG A 66 13.53 3.53 -0.58
C ARG A 66 14.33 2.62 -1.50
N LEU A 67 13.71 1.56 -2.02
CA LEU A 67 14.33 0.65 -3.00
C LEU A 67 14.72 1.36 -4.30
N SER A 68 14.06 2.48 -4.63
CA SER A 68 14.44 3.35 -5.76
C SER A 68 15.49 4.43 -5.41
N GLY A 69 16.10 4.34 -4.20
CA GLY A 69 17.13 5.25 -3.72
C GLY A 69 16.60 6.60 -3.20
N VAL A 70 15.32 6.65 -2.77
CA VAL A 70 14.73 7.85 -2.15
C VAL A 70 14.61 7.62 -0.64
N ASN A 71 15.19 8.49 0.18
CA ASN A 71 15.02 8.43 1.62
C ASN A 71 13.59 8.88 2.00
N ALA A 72 12.64 7.94 1.98
CA ALA A 72 11.23 8.20 2.27
C ALA A 72 10.80 7.64 3.62
N LYS A 73 9.81 8.30 4.23
CA LYS A 73 9.15 7.88 5.48
C LYS A 73 7.64 7.83 5.26
N THR A 74 6.90 7.15 6.16
CA THR A 74 5.43 7.29 6.11
C THR A 74 5.02 8.67 6.62
N ILE A 75 3.89 9.18 6.13
CA ILE A 75 3.34 10.43 6.65
C ILE A 75 3.19 10.35 8.17
N HIS A 76 2.61 9.25 8.68
CA HIS A 76 2.39 9.08 10.12
C HIS A 76 3.68 9.16 10.93
N SER A 77 4.76 8.48 10.54
CA SER A 77 6.05 8.56 11.26
C SER A 77 6.73 9.93 11.15
N SER A 78 6.40 10.68 10.11
CA SER A 78 6.97 12.00 9.87
C SER A 78 6.34 13.09 10.73
N ILE A 79 4.99 13.09 10.84
CA ILE A 79 4.23 14.19 11.46
C ILE A 79 3.56 13.85 12.79
N TYR A 80 3.61 12.59 13.22
CA TYR A 80 3.05 12.17 14.52
C TYR A 80 4.10 11.47 15.38
N ASP A 81 3.93 11.59 16.69
CA ASP A 81 4.60 10.78 17.68
C ASP A 81 3.64 9.67 18.15
N LEU A 82 4.17 8.47 18.36
CA LEU A 82 3.44 7.37 18.94
C LEU A 82 3.50 7.48 20.46
N VAL A 83 2.39 7.84 21.10
CA VAL A 83 2.31 8.04 22.54
C VAL A 83 1.51 6.91 23.18
N SER A 84 2.06 6.31 24.21
CA SER A 84 1.37 5.30 25.02
C SER A 84 0.62 5.96 26.17
N LYS A 85 -0.69 5.73 26.26
CA LYS A 85 -1.55 6.28 27.32
C LYS A 85 -2.21 5.16 28.10
N TYR A 86 -2.29 5.31 29.41
CA TYR A 86 -3.10 4.43 30.25
C TYR A 86 -4.58 4.67 29.98
N VAL A 87 -5.33 3.58 29.83
CA VAL A 87 -6.79 3.66 29.75
C VAL A 87 -7.32 3.91 31.14
N ARG A 88 -8.18 4.90 31.29
CA ARG A 88 -8.82 5.27 32.56
C ARG A 88 -10.33 5.05 32.45
N ASP A 89 -10.96 4.70 33.57
CA ASP A 89 -12.41 4.66 33.72
C ASP A 89 -13.01 6.08 33.85
N GLU A 90 -14.32 6.14 34.03
CA GLU A 90 -15.06 7.42 34.19
C GLU A 90 -14.63 8.19 35.45
N ASP A 91 -14.10 7.49 36.47
CA ASP A 91 -13.60 8.07 37.72
C ASP A 91 -12.10 8.42 37.65
N GLY A 92 -11.44 8.21 36.52
CA GLY A 92 -10.05 8.54 36.28
C GLY A 92 -9.04 7.49 36.75
N HIS A 93 -9.48 6.34 37.25
CA HIS A 93 -8.60 5.24 37.68
C HIS A 93 -8.07 4.47 36.46
N VAL A 94 -6.82 4.00 36.56
CA VAL A 94 -6.20 3.19 35.50
C VAL A 94 -6.87 1.81 35.43
N ILE A 95 -7.46 1.50 34.29
CA ILE A 95 -8.04 0.18 34.03
C ILE A 95 -6.89 -0.83 33.97
N THR A 96 -7.01 -1.91 34.72
CA THR A 96 -6.07 -3.02 34.68
C THR A 96 -6.68 -4.24 34.01
N GLU A 97 -5.88 -4.93 33.20
CA GLU A 97 -6.26 -6.17 32.54
C GLU A 97 -5.21 -7.23 32.93
N ARG A 98 -5.68 -8.33 33.59
CA ARG A 98 -4.80 -9.37 34.13
C ARG A 98 -3.68 -8.84 35.04
N GLY A 99 -4.02 -7.85 35.92
CA GLY A 99 -3.07 -7.25 36.85
C GLY A 99 -2.04 -6.29 36.26
N ARG A 100 -2.15 -5.94 34.99
CA ARG A 100 -1.30 -4.95 34.33
C ARG A 100 -2.12 -3.76 33.84
N PRO A 101 -1.60 -2.52 33.92
CA PRO A 101 -2.27 -1.37 33.37
C PRO A 101 -2.58 -1.55 31.88
N LYS A 102 -3.84 -1.26 31.50
CA LYS A 102 -4.24 -1.25 30.09
C LYS A 102 -3.66 -0.02 29.40
N VAL A 103 -2.84 -0.24 28.39
CA VAL A 103 -2.19 0.83 27.61
C VAL A 103 -2.76 0.85 26.20
N ILE A 104 -3.06 2.04 25.72
CA ILE A 104 -3.39 2.29 24.31
C ILE A 104 -2.30 3.13 23.67
N GLN A 105 -1.95 2.84 22.44
CA GLN A 105 -1.10 3.68 21.62
C GLN A 105 -1.95 4.62 20.79
N THR A 106 -1.63 5.91 20.85
CA THR A 106 -2.29 6.97 20.07
C THR A 106 -1.25 7.77 19.33
N PHE A 107 -1.65 8.33 18.18
CA PHE A 107 -0.82 9.26 17.45
C PHE A 107 -1.11 10.68 17.91
N GLU A 108 -0.07 11.40 18.34
CA GLU A 108 -0.11 12.83 18.64
C GLU A 108 0.67 13.59 17.59
N LYS A 109 0.08 14.67 17.07
CA LYS A 109 0.73 15.51 16.07
C LYS A 109 1.95 16.17 16.69
N LYS A 110 3.10 16.10 16.01
CA LYS A 110 4.34 16.79 16.40
C LYS A 110 4.11 18.30 16.44
N ILE A 111 4.72 18.95 17.39
CA ILE A 111 4.65 20.42 17.54
C ILE A 111 5.34 21.10 16.37
N ALA A 112 6.49 20.56 15.91
CA ALA A 112 7.27 21.08 14.79
C ALA A 112 7.88 19.91 13.98
N LEU A 113 8.19 20.19 12.74
CA LEU A 113 9.00 19.32 11.88
C LEU A 113 10.46 19.80 11.86
N PRO A 114 11.43 18.99 11.39
CA PRO A 114 12.82 19.40 11.30
C PRO A 114 13.00 20.70 10.50
N ASP A 115 13.73 21.66 11.05
CA ASP A 115 13.97 22.99 10.43
C ASP A 115 14.69 22.89 9.08
N ALA A 116 15.41 21.79 8.85
CA ALA A 116 16.05 21.49 7.58
C ALA A 116 15.05 21.29 6.44
N TRP A 117 13.84 20.84 6.72
CA TRP A 117 12.85 20.54 5.68
C TRP A 117 12.28 21.82 5.08
N LYS A 118 12.52 22.01 3.79
CA LYS A 118 12.04 23.15 3.00
C LYS A 118 10.94 22.76 2.02
N GLN A 119 10.78 21.46 1.79
CA GLN A 119 9.81 20.91 0.85
C GLN A 119 9.28 19.56 1.36
N LEU A 120 7.97 19.38 1.34
CA LEU A 120 7.33 18.09 1.51
C LEU A 120 6.94 17.52 0.15
N VAL A 121 7.25 16.26 -0.10
CA VAL A 121 6.81 15.52 -1.29
C VAL A 121 6.04 14.30 -0.84
N ILE A 122 4.79 14.24 -1.21
CA ILE A 122 3.85 13.19 -0.78
C ILE A 122 3.50 12.33 -1.99
N ASP A 123 3.99 11.09 -2.00
CA ASP A 123 3.61 10.10 -3.01
C ASP A 123 2.31 9.39 -2.59
N GLU A 124 1.57 8.89 -3.57
CA GLU A 124 0.21 8.35 -3.40
C GLU A 124 -0.72 9.34 -2.66
N GLY A 125 -0.61 10.64 -2.99
CA GLY A 125 -1.35 11.74 -2.35
C GLY A 125 -2.86 11.60 -2.45
N GLY A 126 -3.36 10.86 -3.45
CA GLY A 126 -4.78 10.54 -3.60
C GLY A 126 -5.37 9.67 -2.48
N MET A 127 -4.52 9.05 -1.66
CA MET A 127 -4.93 8.27 -0.47
C MET A 127 -4.97 9.10 0.81
N VAL A 128 -4.54 10.36 0.78
CA VAL A 128 -4.50 11.22 1.97
C VAL A 128 -5.87 11.83 2.21
N GLY A 129 -6.47 11.49 3.34
CA GLY A 129 -7.76 12.04 3.76
C GLY A 129 -7.63 13.38 4.49
N ASP A 130 -8.77 14.04 4.69
CA ASP A 130 -8.90 15.43 5.19
C ASP A 130 -8.08 15.70 6.46
N LYS A 131 -8.18 14.84 7.47
CA LYS A 131 -7.50 15.05 8.75
C LYS A 131 -5.98 15.09 8.59
N ILE A 132 -5.42 14.08 7.93
CA ILE A 132 -3.97 13.98 7.75
C ILE A 132 -3.46 15.09 6.83
N GLY A 133 -4.24 15.42 5.79
CA GLY A 133 -3.92 16.51 4.89
C GLY A 133 -3.89 17.87 5.61
N THR A 134 -4.87 18.13 6.45
CA THR A 134 -4.92 19.36 7.28
C THR A 134 -3.72 19.41 8.24
N ASP A 135 -3.39 18.30 8.88
CA ASP A 135 -2.25 18.23 9.79
C ASP A 135 -0.92 18.46 9.05
N LEU A 136 -0.74 17.91 7.84
CA LEU A 136 0.42 18.18 6.99
C LEU A 136 0.56 19.65 6.63
N LEU A 137 -0.52 20.25 6.12
CA LEU A 137 -0.50 21.64 5.65
C LEU A 137 -0.32 22.65 6.78
N SER A 138 -0.70 22.29 8.01
CA SER A 138 -0.57 23.17 9.17
C SER A 138 0.86 23.53 9.57
N TYR A 139 1.87 22.81 9.03
CA TYR A 139 3.29 23.15 9.23
C TYR A 139 3.77 24.28 8.32
N GLY A 140 2.99 24.71 7.35
CA GLY A 140 3.32 25.82 6.45
C GLY A 140 4.48 25.55 5.47
N ILE A 141 4.95 24.31 5.39
CA ILE A 141 6.01 23.93 4.45
C ILE A 141 5.39 23.68 3.06
N PRO A 142 5.96 24.25 1.97
CA PRO A 142 5.50 23.96 0.62
C PRO A 142 5.37 22.48 0.37
N SER A 143 4.21 22.03 -0.15
CA SER A 143 3.89 20.62 -0.29
C SER A 143 3.57 20.28 -1.73
N LEU A 144 4.16 19.18 -2.23
CA LEU A 144 3.93 18.62 -3.55
C LEU A 144 3.26 17.25 -3.41
N PHE A 145 2.05 17.11 -3.90
CA PHE A 145 1.32 15.85 -3.91
C PHE A 145 1.42 15.18 -5.28
N LEU A 146 1.86 13.94 -5.27
CA LEU A 146 1.95 13.07 -6.44
C LEU A 146 0.92 11.96 -6.32
N GLY A 147 0.38 11.50 -7.42
CA GLY A 147 -0.51 10.35 -7.43
C GLY A 147 -1.16 10.13 -8.77
N ASP A 148 -2.22 9.35 -8.75
CA ASP A 148 -2.99 9.01 -9.95
C ASP A 148 -4.48 9.18 -9.64
N LEU A 149 -5.11 10.15 -10.30
CA LEU A 149 -6.53 10.47 -10.14
C LEU A 149 -7.44 9.29 -10.53
N LYS A 150 -6.97 8.44 -11.44
CA LYS A 150 -7.72 7.30 -11.97
C LYS A 150 -7.75 6.10 -11.02
N GLN A 151 -6.88 6.07 -10.00
CA GLN A 151 -6.87 5.03 -8.98
C GLN A 151 -7.98 5.21 -7.95
N LEU A 152 -8.22 4.15 -7.17
CA LEU A 152 -9.20 4.14 -6.07
C LEU A 152 -8.98 5.31 -5.10
N PRO A 153 -10.08 5.95 -4.65
CA PRO A 153 -10.02 6.95 -3.58
C PRO A 153 -9.67 6.32 -2.22
N PRO A 154 -9.34 7.12 -1.21
CA PRO A 154 -9.11 6.64 0.14
C PRO A 154 -10.35 5.97 0.72
N VAL A 155 -10.14 4.95 1.57
CA VAL A 155 -11.21 4.24 2.25
C VAL A 155 -11.80 5.09 3.37
N MET A 156 -13.13 5.23 3.43
CA MET A 156 -13.89 5.92 4.50
C MET A 156 -13.56 7.43 4.68
N SER A 157 -12.92 8.07 3.72
CA SER A 157 -12.70 9.52 3.72
C SER A 157 -12.82 10.10 2.32
N LYS A 158 -13.11 11.40 2.23
CA LYS A 158 -13.04 12.09 0.94
C LYS A 158 -11.59 12.29 0.54
N ARG A 159 -11.34 12.25 -0.76
CA ARG A 159 -10.05 12.63 -1.33
C ARG A 159 -9.86 14.13 -1.11
N MET A 160 -8.77 14.52 -0.47
CA MET A 160 -8.46 15.94 -0.26
C MET A 160 -7.61 16.51 -1.39
N PHE A 161 -6.78 15.67 -2.01
CA PHE A 161 -5.81 16.08 -3.03
C PHE A 161 -6.06 15.34 -4.34
N LEU A 162 -5.58 15.91 -5.44
CA LEU A 162 -5.63 15.35 -6.80
C LEU A 162 -7.03 15.31 -7.44
N GLU A 163 -8.05 15.94 -6.88
CA GLU A 163 -9.31 16.10 -7.61
C GLU A 163 -9.17 17.07 -8.80
N HIS A 164 -8.37 18.12 -8.61
CA HIS A 164 -8.08 19.13 -9.63
C HIS A 164 -6.58 19.40 -9.65
N PRO A 165 -5.78 18.48 -10.24
CA PRO A 165 -4.32 18.61 -10.24
C PRO A 165 -3.86 19.80 -11.09
N ASP A 166 -2.77 20.45 -10.68
CA ASP A 166 -2.17 21.57 -11.42
C ASP A 166 -1.58 21.09 -12.75
N VAL A 167 -1.14 19.82 -12.78
CA VAL A 167 -0.60 19.16 -13.97
C VAL A 167 -1.04 17.70 -14.03
N GLU A 168 -1.50 17.27 -15.20
CA GLU A 168 -1.71 15.86 -15.53
C GLU A 168 -0.65 15.37 -16.50
N LEU A 169 0.08 14.34 -16.12
CA LEU A 169 1.04 13.65 -16.98
C LEU A 169 0.29 12.53 -17.72
N ASN A 170 -0.11 12.78 -18.95
CA ASN A 170 -0.85 11.80 -19.75
C ASN A 170 0.07 10.88 -20.57
N GLU A 171 1.38 11.19 -20.63
CA GLU A 171 2.36 10.38 -21.34
C GLU A 171 3.01 9.37 -20.42
N ILE A 172 2.92 8.10 -20.79
CA ILE A 172 3.63 7.02 -20.13
C ILE A 172 5.02 6.97 -20.77
N MET A 173 6.06 7.28 -19.97
CA MET A 173 7.44 7.40 -20.41
C MET A 173 8.16 6.05 -20.55
N ARG A 174 7.55 4.96 -20.13
CA ARG A 174 8.08 3.62 -20.36
C ARG A 174 7.97 3.29 -21.86
N GLN A 175 8.89 2.47 -22.35
CA GLN A 175 8.94 1.94 -23.74
C GLN A 175 7.70 1.13 -24.15
N GLU A 176 6.62 1.22 -23.40
CA GLU A 176 5.45 0.37 -23.39
C GLU A 176 4.19 1.09 -23.91
N LYS A 177 4.32 2.06 -24.84
CA LYS A 177 3.12 2.67 -25.46
C LYS A 177 2.19 1.61 -26.08
N ASP A 178 2.74 0.48 -26.46
CA ASP A 178 2.03 -0.66 -27.05
C ASP A 178 1.73 -1.77 -26.03
N SER A 179 1.94 -1.54 -24.73
CA SER A 179 1.68 -2.55 -23.70
C SER A 179 0.18 -2.88 -23.62
N PRO A 180 -0.18 -4.15 -23.71
CA PRO A 180 -1.57 -4.58 -23.58
C PRO A 180 -2.15 -4.28 -22.21
N ILE A 181 -1.32 -4.23 -21.15
CA ILE A 181 -1.74 -3.83 -19.80
C ILE A 181 -2.26 -2.40 -19.81
N ILE A 182 -1.52 -1.48 -20.49
CA ILE A 182 -1.92 -0.09 -20.62
C ILE A 182 -3.20 0.03 -21.42
N TYR A 183 -3.29 -0.66 -22.53
CA TYR A 183 -4.51 -0.69 -23.36
C TYR A 183 -5.72 -1.13 -22.54
N LEU A 184 -5.65 -2.26 -21.82
CA LEU A 184 -6.74 -2.76 -21.00
C LEU A 184 -7.09 -1.79 -19.85
N SER A 185 -6.09 -1.14 -19.25
CA SER A 185 -6.32 -0.15 -18.21
C SER A 185 -7.03 1.11 -18.72
N GLN A 186 -6.79 1.50 -19.97
CA GLN A 186 -7.51 2.60 -20.63
C GLN A 186 -8.97 2.23 -20.89
N LEU A 187 -9.25 1.02 -21.37
CA LEU A 187 -10.63 0.54 -21.51
C LEU A 187 -11.38 0.61 -20.18
N ALA A 188 -10.76 0.11 -19.10
CA ALA A 188 -11.32 0.19 -17.75
C ALA A 188 -11.63 1.64 -17.33
N THR A 189 -10.71 2.56 -17.56
CA THR A 189 -10.87 3.98 -17.20
C THR A 189 -12.07 4.62 -17.92
N HIS A 190 -12.26 4.29 -19.21
CA HIS A 190 -13.34 4.86 -20.02
C HIS A 190 -14.67 4.11 -19.89
N GLY A 191 -14.73 3.03 -19.09
CA GLY A 191 -15.92 2.21 -18.95
C GLY A 191 -16.26 1.42 -20.22
N ILE A 192 -15.27 1.20 -21.08
CA ILE A 192 -15.44 0.39 -22.28
C ILE A 192 -15.31 -1.08 -21.88
N PRO A 193 -16.26 -1.94 -22.27
CA PRO A 193 -16.18 -3.38 -21.99
C PRO A 193 -14.87 -3.96 -22.51
N ILE A 194 -14.20 -4.73 -21.66
CA ILE A 194 -12.94 -5.39 -22.02
C ILE A 194 -13.26 -6.71 -22.70
N PRO A 195 -12.87 -6.89 -23.98
CA PRO A 195 -13.17 -8.13 -24.70
C PRO A 195 -12.35 -9.31 -24.18
N TYR A 196 -12.95 -10.50 -24.20
CA TYR A 196 -12.22 -11.74 -23.93
C TYR A 196 -11.16 -12.00 -24.99
N GLY A 197 -10.04 -12.59 -24.63
CA GLY A 197 -8.99 -12.93 -25.57
C GLY A 197 -7.60 -12.80 -24.98
N THR A 198 -6.61 -12.96 -25.87
CA THR A 198 -5.17 -12.88 -25.56
C THR A 198 -4.59 -11.67 -26.26
N TYR A 199 -3.81 -10.88 -25.55
CA TYR A 199 -3.21 -9.63 -26.01
C TYR A 199 -1.69 -9.66 -25.82
N GLY A 200 -0.97 -8.91 -26.66
CA GLY A 200 0.47 -8.74 -26.56
C GLY A 200 1.25 -10.06 -26.62
N GLY A 201 0.82 -11.00 -27.51
CA GLY A 201 1.51 -12.29 -27.64
C GLY A 201 1.44 -13.18 -26.38
N GLY A 202 0.49 -12.96 -25.49
CA GLY A 202 0.32 -13.74 -24.26
C GLY A 202 0.66 -12.99 -22.97
N GLU A 203 1.05 -11.72 -23.06
CA GLU A 203 1.27 -10.88 -21.88
C GLU A 203 0.00 -10.62 -21.07
N CYS A 204 -1.14 -10.48 -21.75
CA CYS A 204 -2.43 -10.34 -21.10
C CYS A 204 -3.42 -11.38 -21.61
N ARG A 205 -4.18 -11.95 -20.70
CA ARG A 205 -5.31 -12.84 -20.98
C ARG A 205 -6.55 -12.33 -20.25
N VAL A 206 -7.66 -12.22 -20.99
CA VAL A 206 -8.97 -11.88 -20.43
C VAL A 206 -9.87 -13.09 -20.63
N ILE A 207 -10.29 -13.70 -19.54
CA ILE A 207 -10.98 -15.00 -19.52
C ILE A 207 -12.22 -14.96 -18.64
N ARG A 208 -13.14 -15.90 -18.87
CA ARG A 208 -14.29 -16.09 -18.00
C ARG A 208 -13.92 -16.86 -16.74
N HIS A 209 -14.72 -16.74 -15.69
CA HIS A 209 -14.48 -17.43 -14.41
C HIS A 209 -14.31 -18.95 -14.57
N HIS A 210 -15.10 -19.60 -15.43
CA HIS A 210 -15.03 -21.05 -15.66
C HIS A 210 -13.85 -21.49 -16.52
N GLU A 211 -13.15 -20.57 -17.16
CA GLU A 211 -11.94 -20.82 -17.96
C GLU A 211 -10.66 -20.69 -17.13
N MET A 212 -10.76 -20.16 -15.89
CA MET A 212 -9.64 -20.03 -14.99
C MET A 212 -9.14 -21.41 -14.53
N THR A 213 -7.84 -21.63 -14.63
CA THR A 213 -7.18 -22.90 -14.26
C THR A 213 -6.33 -22.74 -13.00
N ASP A 214 -5.96 -23.87 -12.39
CA ASP A 214 -5.00 -23.90 -11.30
C ASP A 214 -3.64 -23.34 -11.71
N GLU A 215 -3.24 -23.52 -12.96
CA GLU A 215 -2.00 -23.00 -13.50
C GLU A 215 -2.02 -21.48 -13.61
N ASP A 216 -3.16 -20.89 -13.97
CA ASP A 216 -3.33 -19.44 -13.99
C ASP A 216 -3.10 -18.84 -12.59
N VAL A 217 -3.67 -19.47 -11.56
CA VAL A 217 -3.51 -19.04 -10.17
C VAL A 217 -2.09 -19.27 -9.68
N ALA A 218 -1.48 -20.43 -9.98
CA ALA A 218 -0.14 -20.78 -9.55
C ALA A 218 0.95 -19.91 -10.22
N SER A 219 0.70 -19.43 -11.44
CA SER A 219 1.64 -18.57 -12.18
C SER A 219 1.68 -17.13 -11.71
N ALA A 220 0.66 -16.69 -10.96
CA ALA A 220 0.55 -15.29 -10.51
C ALA A 220 1.40 -15.04 -9.26
N ASP A 221 2.18 -13.96 -9.27
CA ASP A 221 2.86 -13.48 -8.06
C ASP A 221 1.85 -13.07 -7.00
N ILE A 222 0.71 -12.54 -7.44
CA ILE A 222 -0.36 -12.10 -6.56
C ILE A 222 -1.72 -12.25 -7.24
N VAL A 223 -2.74 -12.63 -6.47
CA VAL A 223 -4.14 -12.54 -6.88
C VAL A 223 -4.77 -11.30 -6.26
N ILE A 224 -5.51 -10.52 -7.04
CA ILE A 224 -6.22 -9.31 -6.60
C ILE A 224 -7.72 -9.51 -6.74
N CYS A 225 -8.46 -9.26 -5.66
CA CYS A 225 -9.93 -9.37 -5.63
C CYS A 225 -10.58 -8.12 -5.02
N GLY A 226 -11.92 -8.09 -5.00
CA GLY A 226 -12.71 -6.96 -4.49
C GLY A 226 -12.95 -7.01 -3.00
N THR A 227 -13.40 -8.15 -2.47
CA THR A 227 -13.88 -8.28 -1.09
C THR A 227 -12.95 -9.08 -0.20
N ASN A 228 -13.03 -8.84 1.11
CA ASN A 228 -12.26 -9.61 2.09
C ASN A 228 -12.70 -11.08 2.17
N ASN A 229 -13.97 -11.35 1.96
CA ASN A 229 -14.47 -12.74 1.96
C ASN A 229 -13.89 -13.53 0.77
N MET A 230 -13.88 -12.92 -0.43
CA MET A 230 -13.28 -13.54 -1.62
C MET A 230 -11.77 -13.72 -1.44
N ARG A 231 -11.08 -12.72 -0.89
CA ARG A 231 -9.66 -12.83 -0.55
C ARG A 231 -9.37 -14.06 0.33
N ASP A 232 -10.17 -14.25 1.38
CA ASP A 232 -10.00 -15.38 2.28
C ASP A 232 -10.27 -16.70 1.58
N SER A 233 -11.34 -16.77 0.77
CA SER A 233 -11.69 -17.97 -0.01
C SER A 233 -10.58 -18.34 -0.99
N ILE A 234 -10.05 -17.37 -1.73
CA ILE A 234 -8.97 -17.59 -2.70
C ILE A 234 -7.66 -17.99 -1.99
N ASN A 235 -7.31 -17.36 -0.86
CA ASN A 235 -6.13 -17.75 -0.10
C ASN A 235 -6.22 -19.19 0.40
N MET A 236 -7.38 -19.61 0.91
CA MET A 236 -7.59 -21.00 1.32
C MET A 236 -7.57 -21.97 0.14
N TYR A 237 -8.16 -21.57 -1.01
CA TYR A 237 -8.09 -22.35 -2.23
C TYR A 237 -6.63 -22.56 -2.69
N ILE A 238 -5.83 -21.50 -2.74
CA ILE A 238 -4.41 -21.57 -3.10
C ILE A 238 -3.69 -22.53 -2.17
N ARG A 239 -3.90 -22.39 -0.87
CA ARG A 239 -3.23 -23.22 0.13
C ARG A 239 -3.59 -24.69 0.00
N HIS A 240 -4.88 -25.04 -0.12
CA HIS A 240 -5.35 -26.42 -0.21
C HIS A 240 -5.13 -27.03 -1.59
N ASN A 241 -5.50 -26.32 -2.66
CA ASN A 241 -5.55 -26.92 -4.01
C ASN A 241 -4.26 -26.72 -4.81
N ILE A 242 -3.56 -25.59 -4.63
CA ILE A 242 -2.31 -25.32 -5.36
C ILE A 242 -1.09 -25.82 -4.55
N GLN A 243 -0.97 -25.40 -3.31
CA GLN A 243 0.16 -25.74 -2.45
C GLN A 243 0.05 -27.13 -1.79
N LYS A 244 -1.15 -27.74 -1.83
CA LYS A 244 -1.43 -29.06 -1.20
C LYS A 244 -1.19 -29.08 0.31
N ILE A 245 -1.41 -27.94 0.98
CA ILE A 245 -1.25 -27.81 2.43
C ILE A 245 -2.63 -27.98 3.10
N ASP A 246 -2.86 -29.10 3.76
CA ASP A 246 -4.09 -29.42 4.47
C ASP A 246 -3.85 -29.49 5.98
N THR A 247 -3.50 -28.38 6.58
CA THR A 247 -3.31 -28.28 8.03
C THR A 247 -3.87 -26.93 8.54
N PRO A 248 -4.48 -26.88 9.74
CA PRO A 248 -4.98 -25.65 10.36
C PRO A 248 -3.87 -24.82 11.03
N TYR A 249 -2.64 -25.05 10.68
CA TYR A 249 -1.46 -24.35 11.20
C TYR A 249 -0.68 -23.66 10.09
N ILE A 250 -0.02 -22.55 10.42
CA ILE A 250 0.97 -21.93 9.55
C ILE A 250 2.13 -22.90 9.35
N THR A 251 2.61 -22.99 8.13
CA THR A 251 3.72 -23.86 7.72
C THR A 251 4.85 -23.03 7.10
N PRO A 252 6.08 -23.55 7.02
CA PRO A 252 7.12 -22.95 6.20
C PRO A 252 6.61 -22.76 4.77
N ASP A 253 7.07 -21.71 4.11
CA ASP A 253 6.66 -21.25 2.77
C ASP A 253 5.23 -20.71 2.65
N ASP A 254 4.43 -20.68 3.73
CA ASP A 254 3.18 -19.92 3.72
C ASP A 254 3.47 -18.45 3.41
N LYS A 255 2.79 -17.90 2.40
CA LYS A 255 2.86 -16.48 2.04
C LYS A 255 1.91 -15.68 2.94
N LEU A 256 2.48 -14.79 3.73
CA LEU A 256 1.73 -13.98 4.70
C LEU A 256 1.83 -12.48 4.38
N ILE A 257 0.83 -11.74 4.86
CA ILE A 257 0.79 -10.27 4.81
C ILE A 257 0.64 -9.71 6.23
N CYS A 258 1.49 -8.75 6.60
CA CYS A 258 1.38 -8.03 7.86
C CYS A 258 0.17 -7.09 7.86
N ARG A 259 -0.62 -7.09 8.94
CA ARG A 259 -1.86 -6.30 9.07
C ARG A 259 -1.75 -5.12 10.03
N GLN A 260 -0.55 -4.81 10.50
CA GLN A 260 -0.31 -3.69 11.40
C GLN A 260 1.11 -3.13 11.22
N ASN A 261 1.33 -1.92 11.73
CA ASN A 261 2.68 -1.37 11.76
C ASN A 261 3.35 -1.72 13.10
N LYS A 262 4.57 -2.24 13.05
CA LYS A 262 5.46 -2.50 14.18
C LYS A 262 6.77 -1.75 13.92
N TRP A 263 6.84 -0.52 14.39
CA TRP A 263 7.97 0.37 14.14
C TRP A 263 9.22 -0.02 14.93
N ASP A 264 9.07 -0.79 15.97
CA ASP A 264 10.08 -1.38 16.82
C ASP A 264 10.69 -2.68 16.28
N MET A 265 10.05 -3.27 15.26
CA MET A 265 10.57 -4.46 14.57
C MET A 265 11.22 -4.04 13.26
N LEU A 266 12.55 -3.98 13.27
CA LEU A 266 13.34 -3.52 12.12
C LEU A 266 14.08 -4.68 11.46
N LEU A 267 14.14 -4.62 10.14
CA LEU A 267 15.04 -5.41 9.32
C LEU A 267 16.27 -4.54 9.07
N ASN A 268 17.45 -5.02 9.50
CA ASN A 268 18.73 -4.30 9.39
C ASN A 268 18.69 -2.86 9.90
N ASP A 269 18.02 -2.63 11.03
CA ASP A 269 17.89 -1.33 11.69
C ASP A 269 17.24 -0.20 10.85
N ASP A 270 16.73 -0.52 9.66
CA ASP A 270 16.20 0.49 8.73
C ASP A 270 14.74 0.26 8.32
N ILE A 271 14.35 -0.97 8.00
CA ILE A 271 13.04 -1.26 7.42
C ILE A 271 12.10 -1.83 8.47
N ALA A 272 11.13 -1.04 8.89
CA ALA A 272 10.12 -1.49 9.86
C ALA A 272 9.13 -2.49 9.25
N MET A 273 8.61 -3.38 10.08
CA MET A 273 7.49 -4.24 9.73
C MET A 273 6.21 -3.41 9.63
N VAL A 274 5.71 -3.21 8.42
CA VAL A 274 4.58 -2.32 8.14
C VAL A 274 3.35 -3.07 7.63
N ASN A 275 2.19 -2.46 7.82
CA ASN A 275 0.94 -2.97 7.25
C ASN A 275 1.05 -3.08 5.72
N GLY A 276 0.67 -4.23 5.19
CA GLY A 276 0.77 -4.55 3.76
C GLY A 276 2.10 -5.19 3.35
N LEU A 277 3.05 -5.36 4.27
CA LEU A 277 4.29 -6.08 3.99
C LEU A 277 3.99 -7.56 3.76
N ILE A 278 4.35 -8.05 2.57
CA ILE A 278 4.18 -9.45 2.17
C ILE A 278 5.53 -10.17 2.23
N GLY A 279 5.50 -11.43 2.62
CA GLY A 279 6.67 -12.29 2.68
C GLY A 279 6.31 -13.74 2.98
N TYR A 280 7.33 -14.53 3.22
CA TYR A 280 7.22 -15.97 3.42
C TYR A 280 7.69 -16.38 4.81
N VAL A 281 7.07 -17.42 5.35
CA VAL A 281 7.51 -18.05 6.59
C VAL A 281 8.71 -18.94 6.28
N ASP A 282 9.88 -18.64 6.85
CA ASP A 282 11.07 -19.46 6.68
C ASP A 282 11.18 -20.56 7.75
N ASN A 283 11.14 -20.16 9.02
CA ASN A 283 11.27 -21.08 10.15
C ASN A 283 10.14 -20.87 11.16
N ILE A 284 9.79 -21.94 11.84
CA ILE A 284 8.85 -21.95 12.96
C ILE A 284 9.60 -22.48 14.18
N TYR A 285 9.61 -21.74 15.29
CA TYR A 285 10.41 -22.11 16.46
C TYR A 285 9.60 -22.62 17.62
N ARG A 286 8.55 -21.91 17.98
CA ARG A 286 7.78 -22.21 19.18
C ARG A 286 6.30 -22.00 18.94
N GLU A 287 5.52 -23.01 19.36
CA GLU A 287 4.08 -22.93 19.44
C GLU A 287 3.63 -23.00 20.89
N THR A 288 2.79 -22.07 21.33
CA THR A 288 2.16 -22.09 22.64
C THR A 288 0.65 -22.21 22.45
N ARG A 289 0.11 -23.41 22.58
CA ARG A 289 -1.31 -23.71 22.35
C ARG A 289 -2.25 -22.87 23.22
N SER A 290 -1.90 -22.66 24.49
CA SER A 290 -2.71 -21.90 25.45
C SER A 290 -2.89 -20.43 25.09
N THR A 291 -1.90 -19.81 24.40
CA THR A 291 -1.91 -18.38 24.02
C THR A 291 -2.11 -18.16 22.53
N ALA A 292 -2.23 -19.24 21.74
CA ALA A 292 -2.22 -19.19 20.27
C ALA A 292 -1.01 -18.41 19.71
N MET A 293 0.12 -18.48 20.40
CA MET A 293 1.36 -17.79 20.01
C MET A 293 2.31 -18.75 19.31
N MET A 294 2.91 -18.26 18.22
CA MET A 294 3.94 -18.94 17.45
C MET A 294 5.05 -17.94 17.13
N GLU A 295 6.29 -18.36 17.23
CA GLU A 295 7.42 -17.55 16.77
C GLU A 295 7.87 -18.05 15.39
N ILE A 296 8.00 -17.11 14.45
CA ILE A 296 8.41 -17.40 13.07
C ILE A 296 9.58 -16.51 12.63
N ASP A 297 10.37 -16.98 11.68
CA ASP A 297 11.16 -16.11 10.82
C ASP A 297 10.31 -15.72 9.61
N PHE A 298 10.27 -14.45 9.30
CA PHE A 298 9.49 -13.90 8.20
C PHE A 298 10.42 -13.19 7.21
N ARG A 299 10.49 -13.70 5.99
CA ARG A 299 11.31 -13.18 4.90
C ARG A 299 10.46 -12.34 3.95
N PRO A 300 10.67 -11.01 3.91
CA PRO A 300 9.95 -10.14 2.99
C PRO A 300 10.20 -10.53 1.53
N GLU A 301 9.15 -10.39 0.70
CA GLU A 301 9.19 -10.74 -0.73
C GLU A 301 10.24 -9.94 -1.52
N PHE A 302 10.53 -8.72 -1.11
CA PHE A 302 11.52 -7.85 -1.74
C PHE A 302 12.97 -8.15 -1.35
N CYS A 303 13.19 -8.98 -0.31
CA CYS A 303 14.53 -9.29 0.20
C CYS A 303 14.70 -10.82 0.34
N LYS A 304 15.63 -11.39 -0.43
CA LYS A 304 15.83 -12.84 -0.43
C LYS A 304 16.77 -13.32 0.70
N ASP A 305 17.70 -12.46 1.11
CA ASP A 305 18.79 -12.85 1.98
C ASP A 305 18.57 -12.45 3.45
N GLU A 306 17.58 -11.62 3.72
CA GLU A 306 17.32 -11.06 5.04
C GLU A 306 15.90 -11.34 5.51
N LYS A 307 15.75 -11.49 6.82
CA LYS A 307 14.47 -11.82 7.42
C LYS A 307 14.31 -11.23 8.82
N PHE A 308 13.08 -10.93 9.16
CA PHE A 308 12.70 -10.67 10.54
C PHE A 308 12.77 -11.99 11.31
N LYS A 309 13.50 -12.02 12.41
CA LYS A 309 13.72 -13.24 13.19
C LYS A 309 12.81 -13.30 14.41
N ARG A 310 12.29 -14.50 14.69
CA ARG A 310 11.51 -14.83 15.90
C ARG A 310 10.34 -13.87 16.17
N ILE A 311 9.58 -13.55 15.12
CA ILE A 311 8.42 -12.68 15.25
C ILE A 311 7.31 -13.43 15.97
N PRO A 312 6.78 -12.89 17.09
CA PRO A 312 5.64 -13.48 17.76
C PRO A 312 4.35 -13.18 17.00
N ILE A 313 3.70 -14.20 16.49
CA ILE A 313 2.42 -14.09 15.76
C ILE A 313 1.29 -14.81 16.48
N ASN A 314 0.04 -14.44 16.18
CA ASN A 314 -1.11 -15.23 16.50
C ASN A 314 -1.38 -16.21 15.35
N HIS A 315 -0.98 -17.49 15.52
CA HIS A 315 -1.07 -18.49 14.47
C HIS A 315 -2.49 -18.87 14.07
N LYS A 316 -3.49 -18.60 14.91
CA LYS A 316 -4.90 -18.84 14.61
C LYS A 316 -5.55 -17.72 13.81
N TYR A 317 -4.97 -16.51 13.90
CA TYR A 317 -5.56 -15.31 13.29
C TYR A 317 -5.80 -15.43 11.78
N PRO A 318 -4.89 -15.97 10.95
CA PRO A 318 -5.13 -16.13 9.51
C PRO A 318 -6.30 -17.02 9.15
N PHE A 319 -6.66 -17.98 10.05
CA PHE A 319 -7.73 -18.95 9.83
C PHE A 319 -9.09 -18.50 10.37
N LEU A 320 -9.15 -17.38 11.11
CA LEU A 320 -10.41 -16.83 11.59
C LEU A 320 -11.21 -16.23 10.43
N PRO A 321 -12.54 -16.32 10.43
CA PRO A 321 -13.38 -15.57 9.51
C PRO A 321 -13.10 -14.06 9.57
N TYR A 322 -13.25 -13.38 8.44
CA TYR A 322 -12.99 -11.93 8.37
C TYR A 322 -13.77 -11.12 9.41
N THR A 323 -15.02 -11.51 9.68
CA THR A 323 -15.87 -10.86 10.69
C THR A 323 -15.26 -10.92 12.09
N GLU A 324 -14.67 -12.04 12.49
CA GLU A 324 -14.00 -12.21 13.77
C GLU A 324 -12.67 -11.44 13.81
N ARG A 325 -11.90 -11.48 12.73
CA ARG A 325 -10.66 -10.70 12.63
C ARG A 325 -10.92 -9.19 12.74
N ARG A 326 -12.00 -8.69 12.14
CA ARG A 326 -12.41 -7.29 12.22
C ARG A 326 -12.73 -6.86 13.66
N MET A 327 -13.31 -7.75 14.47
CA MET A 327 -13.59 -7.48 15.88
C MET A 327 -12.32 -7.50 16.73
N SER A 328 -11.28 -8.20 16.29
CA SER A 328 -9.98 -8.22 16.94
C SER A 328 -9.30 -6.88 16.74
N ASN A 329 -9.33 -6.00 17.75
CA ASN A 329 -8.74 -4.68 17.63
C ASN A 329 -7.20 -4.80 17.53
N PRO A 330 -6.56 -4.38 16.43
CA PRO A 330 -5.11 -4.43 16.27
C PRO A 330 -4.34 -3.68 17.37
N LYS A 331 -4.95 -2.68 17.98
CA LYS A 331 -4.37 -1.90 19.09
C LYS A 331 -4.13 -2.75 20.35
N TYR A 332 -4.80 -3.89 20.48
CA TYR A 332 -4.71 -4.78 21.66
C TYR A 332 -3.98 -6.09 21.35
N SER A 333 -3.32 -6.23 20.19
CA SER A 333 -2.54 -7.44 19.87
C SER A 333 -1.35 -7.67 20.82
N GLY A 334 -0.98 -6.66 21.61
CA GLY A 334 0.19 -6.72 22.49
C GLY A 334 1.48 -6.85 21.67
N GLU A 335 2.34 -7.78 22.08
CA GLU A 335 3.60 -8.08 21.40
C GLU A 335 3.40 -8.84 20.08
N LYS A 336 2.23 -9.48 19.88
CA LYS A 336 1.97 -10.30 18.70
C LYS A 336 1.74 -9.48 17.45
N VAL A 337 2.30 -9.95 16.33
CA VAL A 337 2.06 -9.40 15.01
C VAL A 337 0.85 -10.10 14.38
N LEU A 338 -0.09 -9.31 13.86
CA LEU A 338 -1.23 -9.84 13.11
C LEU A 338 -0.82 -10.10 11.67
N MET A 339 -0.89 -11.35 11.27
CA MET A 339 -0.60 -11.81 9.91
C MET A 339 -1.84 -12.46 9.31
N GLU A 340 -2.05 -12.25 8.01
CA GLU A 340 -3.06 -12.94 7.20
C GLU A 340 -2.37 -13.66 6.04
N PHE A 341 -3.06 -14.58 5.35
CA PHE A 341 -2.53 -15.14 4.11
C PHE A 341 -2.44 -14.06 3.04
N GLY A 342 -1.35 -14.07 2.27
CA GLY A 342 -0.94 -12.99 1.39
C GLY A 342 -0.83 -13.35 -0.10
N SER A 343 -1.26 -14.55 -0.52
CA SER A 343 -1.26 -14.94 -1.93
C SER A 343 -2.39 -14.26 -2.73
N CYS A 344 -3.50 -13.96 -2.05
CA CYS A 344 -4.57 -13.11 -2.56
C CYS A 344 -4.76 -11.90 -1.64
N ILE A 345 -4.90 -10.71 -2.22
CA ILE A 345 -5.14 -9.45 -1.49
C ILE A 345 -6.26 -8.64 -2.13
N THR A 346 -6.90 -7.76 -1.36
CA THR A 346 -7.87 -6.83 -1.96
C THR A 346 -7.15 -5.74 -2.76
N CYS A 347 -7.84 -5.18 -3.76
CA CYS A 347 -7.31 -4.11 -4.59
C CYS A 347 -6.80 -2.91 -3.77
N HIS A 348 -7.47 -2.56 -2.66
CA HIS A 348 -7.00 -1.51 -1.75
C HIS A 348 -5.66 -1.84 -1.10
N LEU A 349 -5.42 -3.11 -0.73
CA LEU A 349 -4.14 -3.55 -0.18
C LEU A 349 -3.03 -3.60 -1.23
N ALA A 350 -3.39 -3.68 -2.50
CA ALA A 350 -2.45 -3.68 -3.61
C ALA A 350 -1.98 -2.27 -4.01
N GLN A 351 -2.64 -1.20 -3.53
CA GLN A 351 -2.22 0.17 -3.82
C GLN A 351 -0.79 0.42 -3.34
N GLY A 352 -0.03 1.18 -4.10
CA GLY A 352 1.40 1.43 -3.85
C GLY A 352 2.33 0.24 -4.16
N SER A 353 1.80 -0.84 -4.76
CA SER A 353 2.58 -2.03 -5.11
C SER A 353 2.49 -2.37 -6.58
N GLN A 354 3.49 -3.10 -7.09
CA GLN A 354 3.48 -3.66 -8.43
C GLN A 354 4.12 -5.06 -8.41
N TYR A 355 3.63 -5.95 -9.28
CA TYR A 355 4.06 -7.33 -9.38
C TYR A 355 4.32 -7.68 -10.85
N ASP A 356 5.16 -8.66 -11.12
CA ASP A 356 5.45 -9.04 -12.50
C ASP A 356 4.23 -9.71 -13.14
N THR A 357 3.60 -10.66 -12.46
CA THR A 357 2.40 -11.38 -12.92
C THR A 357 1.26 -11.20 -11.95
N VAL A 358 0.15 -10.66 -12.41
CA VAL A 358 -1.05 -10.41 -11.60
C VAL A 358 -2.25 -11.15 -12.17
N LEU A 359 -2.96 -11.87 -11.32
CA LEU A 359 -4.30 -12.36 -11.63
C LEU A 359 -5.32 -11.44 -10.94
N VAL A 360 -6.20 -10.82 -11.71
CA VAL A 360 -7.31 -10.01 -11.20
C VAL A 360 -8.59 -10.81 -11.28
N TYR A 361 -9.19 -11.11 -10.13
CA TYR A 361 -10.46 -11.81 -10.01
C TYR A 361 -11.58 -10.80 -9.78
N VAL A 362 -12.43 -10.59 -10.79
CA VAL A 362 -13.55 -9.64 -10.74
C VAL A 362 -14.79 -10.35 -10.23
N GLU A 363 -15.27 -9.99 -9.04
CA GLU A 363 -16.44 -10.63 -8.41
C GLU A 363 -17.75 -10.18 -9.04
N ASN A 364 -17.88 -8.85 -9.28
CA ASN A 364 -19.07 -8.25 -9.86
C ASN A 364 -18.68 -7.14 -10.81
N VAL A 365 -19.16 -7.21 -12.03
CA VAL A 365 -19.00 -6.15 -13.02
C VAL A 365 -20.05 -5.07 -12.79
N SER A 366 -19.65 -3.81 -12.84
CA SER A 366 -20.50 -2.64 -12.66
C SER A 366 -20.02 -1.52 -13.57
N ASP A 367 -20.90 -0.63 -13.97
CA ASP A 367 -20.54 0.57 -14.74
C ASP A 367 -20.32 1.81 -13.84
N SER A 368 -20.21 1.63 -12.54
CA SER A 368 -19.95 2.73 -11.60
C SER A 368 -18.54 3.29 -11.77
N LEU A 369 -18.37 4.59 -11.50
CA LEU A 369 -17.06 5.22 -11.47
C LEU A 369 -16.10 4.50 -10.50
N TYR A 370 -16.61 4.07 -9.36
CA TYR A 370 -15.83 3.32 -8.37
C TYR A 370 -15.30 1.99 -8.94
N PHE A 371 -16.14 1.24 -9.68
CA PHE A 371 -15.71 -0.01 -10.32
C PHE A 371 -14.66 0.24 -11.40
N ARG A 372 -14.79 1.29 -12.21
CA ARG A 372 -13.79 1.67 -13.20
C ARG A 372 -12.45 1.99 -12.56
N GLN A 373 -12.45 2.76 -11.46
CA GLN A 373 -11.25 3.05 -10.69
C GLN A 373 -10.65 1.81 -10.04
N TRP A 374 -11.50 0.92 -9.53
CA TRP A 374 -11.08 -0.37 -8.96
C TRP A 374 -10.38 -1.23 -10.03
N LEU A 375 -11.00 -1.40 -11.17
CA LEU A 375 -10.48 -2.22 -12.27
C LEU A 375 -9.19 -1.64 -12.83
N TYR A 376 -9.15 -0.34 -13.05
CA TYR A 376 -7.93 0.38 -13.43
C TYR A 376 -6.81 0.16 -12.41
N THR A 377 -7.11 0.33 -11.12
CA THR A 377 -6.12 0.15 -10.04
C THR A 377 -5.59 -1.28 -10.04
N ALA A 378 -6.45 -2.29 -10.15
CA ALA A 378 -6.07 -3.68 -10.14
C ALA A 378 -5.19 -4.05 -11.36
N ILE A 379 -5.60 -3.66 -12.57
CA ILE A 379 -4.86 -3.92 -13.82
C ILE A 379 -3.47 -3.29 -13.77
N THR A 380 -3.36 -2.06 -13.29
CA THR A 380 -2.09 -1.32 -13.22
C THR A 380 -1.12 -1.84 -12.16
N ARG A 381 -1.49 -2.86 -11.39
CA ARG A 381 -0.54 -3.57 -10.50
C ARG A 381 0.37 -4.51 -11.27
N ALA A 382 -0.02 -4.97 -12.45
CA ALA A 382 0.81 -5.82 -13.30
C ALA A 382 1.93 -5.02 -13.99
N ARG A 383 3.13 -5.58 -14.02
CA ARG A 383 4.29 -5.03 -14.74
C ARG A 383 4.53 -5.74 -16.07
N LYS A 384 4.37 -7.07 -16.11
CA LYS A 384 4.73 -7.91 -17.27
C LYS A 384 3.54 -8.73 -17.78
N LYS A 385 2.80 -9.37 -16.88
CA LYS A 385 1.71 -10.27 -17.25
C LYS A 385 0.44 -9.98 -16.44
N LEU A 386 -0.68 -10.05 -17.11
CA LEU A 386 -2.01 -9.88 -16.52
C LEU A 386 -2.94 -11.03 -16.93
N ILE A 387 -3.56 -11.66 -15.95
CA ILE A 387 -4.69 -12.56 -16.15
C ILE A 387 -5.91 -11.87 -15.54
N LEU A 388 -6.86 -11.48 -16.39
CA LEU A 388 -8.08 -10.80 -15.96
C LEU A 388 -9.25 -11.77 -16.08
N VAL A 389 -9.82 -12.16 -14.96
CA VAL A 389 -10.96 -13.10 -14.84
C VAL A 389 -12.21 -12.29 -14.59
N ILE A 390 -13.15 -12.31 -15.57
CA ILE A 390 -14.40 -11.53 -15.57
C ILE A 390 -15.60 -12.46 -15.77
#